data_cafa7e476b5edb5fa92eeae5e161b1e4
#
_entry.id   cafa7e476b5edb5fa92eeae5e161b1e4
#
_cell.length_a   1.000
_cell.length_b   1.000
_cell.length_c   1.000
_cell.angle_alpha   90.00
_cell.angle_beta   90.00
_cell.angle_gamma   90.00
#
_symmetry.space_group_name_H-M   'P 1'
#
loop_
_entity.id
_entity.type
_entity.pdbx_description
1 polymer ?
#
loop_
_entity_poly.entity_id
_entity_poly.type
_entity_poly.pdbx_seq_one_letter_code
_entity_poly.pdbx_strand_id
1 'polypeptide(L)'
;MMRFMYLWQSSKWPHFKVDLAALQPAIAATRFSQGRAMGLATHLQLPDLVALQLQGWSDEALATAQIEGEILQLNSVRASAARRLGLADGKKNKRDARAEATLNLLQGALK
;
A
#
# COMPACT_ATOMS: atom_id res chain seq x y z
N MET A 1 -1.60 -17.88 -35.28
CA MET A 1 -0.58 -17.99 -34.22
C MET A 1 -0.42 -16.63 -33.51
N MET A 2 -0.78 -16.54 -32.25
CA MET A 2 -0.49 -15.33 -31.48
C MET A 2 1.01 -15.24 -31.19
N ARG A 3 1.68 -14.26 -31.74
CA ARG A 3 3.02 -13.88 -31.29
C ARG A 3 2.87 -13.05 -30.02
N PHE A 4 3.38 -13.57 -28.91
CA PHE A 4 3.54 -12.73 -27.72
C PHE A 4 4.63 -11.72 -27.98
N MET A 5 4.24 -10.47 -28.07
CA MET A 5 5.16 -9.35 -28.20
C MET A 5 5.23 -8.63 -26.85
N TYR A 6 6.44 -8.46 -26.36
CA TYR A 6 6.63 -7.67 -25.13
C TYR A 6 6.28 -6.20 -25.38
N LEU A 7 5.84 -5.51 -24.33
CA LEU A 7 5.43 -4.10 -24.43
C LEU A 7 6.51 -3.20 -25.07
N TRP A 8 7.76 -3.41 -24.70
CA TRP A 8 8.87 -2.61 -25.24
C TRP A 8 9.18 -2.86 -26.71
N GLN A 9 8.66 -3.93 -27.29
CA GLN A 9 8.79 -4.23 -28.71
C GLN A 9 7.74 -3.53 -29.57
N SER A 10 6.74 -2.90 -28.94
CA SER A 10 5.74 -2.13 -29.65
C SER A 10 6.33 -0.83 -30.20
N SER A 11 5.95 -0.47 -31.43
CA SER A 11 6.32 0.81 -32.02
C SER A 11 5.76 2.02 -31.25
N LYS A 12 4.75 1.79 -30.39
CA LYS A 12 4.14 2.81 -29.54
C LYS A 12 4.85 2.98 -28.19
N TRP A 13 5.80 2.11 -27.86
CA TRP A 13 6.56 2.20 -26.63
C TRP A 13 7.44 3.46 -26.61
N PRO A 14 7.55 4.19 -25.50
CA PRO A 14 6.77 4.07 -24.24
C PRO A 14 5.48 4.92 -24.25
N HIS A 15 5.10 5.51 -25.36
CA HIS A 15 4.02 6.50 -25.48
C HIS A 15 2.69 5.83 -25.85
N PHE A 16 2.10 5.14 -24.87
CA PHE A 16 0.77 4.58 -25.04
C PHE A 16 -0.30 5.63 -24.82
N LYS A 17 -1.34 5.58 -25.64
CA LYS A 17 -2.54 6.40 -25.45
C LYS A 17 -3.57 5.61 -24.66
N VAL A 18 -4.20 6.28 -23.70
CA VAL A 18 -5.26 5.71 -22.88
C VAL A 18 -6.61 6.22 -23.40
N ASP A 19 -7.52 5.30 -23.70
CA ASP A 19 -8.90 5.65 -24.02
C ASP A 19 -9.69 5.82 -22.72
N LEU A 20 -9.80 7.05 -22.26
CA LEU A 20 -10.51 7.39 -21.03
C LEU A 20 -11.99 7.07 -21.11
N ALA A 21 -12.62 7.25 -22.29
CA ALA A 21 -14.03 6.95 -22.49
C ALA A 21 -14.32 5.46 -22.30
N ALA A 22 -13.45 4.59 -22.82
CA ALA A 22 -13.59 3.14 -22.65
C ALA A 22 -13.35 2.70 -21.19
N LEU A 23 -12.55 3.44 -20.43
CA LEU A 23 -12.24 3.12 -19.04
C LEU A 23 -13.27 3.67 -18.04
N GLN A 24 -14.08 4.65 -18.42
CA GLN A 24 -15.03 5.31 -17.51
C GLN A 24 -15.94 4.35 -16.74
N PRO A 25 -16.56 3.31 -17.35
CA PRO A 25 -17.37 2.38 -16.57
C PRO A 25 -16.60 1.65 -15.48
N ALA A 26 -15.37 1.23 -15.76
CA ALA A 26 -14.50 0.54 -14.78
C ALA A 26 -14.06 1.48 -13.66
N ILE A 27 -13.71 2.72 -14.00
CA ILE A 27 -13.37 3.76 -13.03
C ILE A 27 -14.55 4.06 -12.12
N ALA A 28 -15.75 4.22 -12.68
CA ALA A 28 -16.97 4.48 -11.92
C ALA A 28 -17.27 3.32 -10.95
N ALA A 29 -17.18 2.08 -11.42
CA ALA A 29 -17.39 0.89 -10.58
C ALA A 29 -16.37 0.82 -9.44
N THR A 30 -15.12 1.10 -9.70
CA THR A 30 -14.04 1.12 -8.69
C THR A 30 -14.30 2.21 -7.65
N ARG A 31 -14.65 3.42 -8.08
CA ARG A 31 -14.99 4.55 -7.21
C ARG A 31 -16.19 4.24 -6.32
N PHE A 32 -17.21 3.61 -6.88
CA PHE A 32 -18.37 3.17 -6.11
C PHE A 32 -17.98 2.17 -5.03
N SER A 33 -17.18 1.16 -5.35
CA SER A 33 -16.71 0.15 -4.40
C SER A 33 -15.84 0.76 -3.30
N GLN A 34 -14.95 1.70 -3.64
CA GLN A 34 -14.16 2.45 -2.67
C GLN A 34 -15.05 3.27 -1.72
N GLY A 35 -16.00 4.00 -2.26
CA GLY A 35 -16.93 4.81 -1.47
C GLY A 35 -17.77 3.95 -0.52
N ARG A 36 -18.21 2.79 -0.99
CA ARG A 36 -18.94 1.82 -0.14
C ARG A 36 -18.07 1.30 0.99
N ALA A 37 -16.83 0.91 0.72
CA ALA A 37 -15.89 0.43 1.73
C ALA A 37 -15.59 1.53 2.77
N MET A 38 -15.35 2.75 2.32
CA MET A 38 -15.11 3.90 3.21
C MET A 38 -16.34 4.21 4.07
N GLY A 39 -17.54 4.14 3.49
CA GLY A 39 -18.80 4.33 4.23
C GLY A 39 -18.97 3.29 5.34
N LEU A 40 -18.68 2.02 5.05
CA LEU A 40 -18.70 0.95 6.06
C LEU A 40 -17.65 1.18 7.15
N ALA A 41 -16.47 1.63 6.78
CA ALA A 41 -15.38 1.90 7.73
C ALA A 41 -15.74 3.03 8.71
N THR A 42 -16.58 3.99 8.33
CA THR A 42 -17.02 5.06 9.23
C THR A 42 -17.86 4.56 10.40
N HIS A 43 -18.45 3.37 10.30
CA HIS A 43 -19.19 2.74 11.41
C HIS A 43 -18.26 2.06 12.42
N LEU A 44 -16.99 1.85 12.09
CA LEU A 44 -16.01 1.31 13.03
C LEU A 44 -15.57 2.39 14.01
N GLN A 45 -15.31 1.95 15.25
CA GLN A 45 -14.76 2.85 16.25
C GLN A 45 -13.30 3.17 15.90
N LEU A 46 -12.85 4.38 16.25
CA LEU A 46 -11.51 4.84 15.95
C LEU A 46 -10.38 3.90 16.39
N PRO A 47 -10.41 3.30 17.60
CA PRO A 47 -9.39 2.35 18.02
C PRO A 47 -9.30 1.13 17.10
N ASP A 48 -10.43 0.63 16.60
CA ASP A 48 -10.45 -0.50 15.67
C ASP A 48 -9.83 -0.14 14.31
N LEU A 49 -10.10 1.07 13.81
CA LEU A 49 -9.50 1.56 12.58
C LEU A 49 -7.98 1.69 12.69
N VAL A 50 -7.49 2.22 13.81
CA VAL A 50 -6.05 2.36 14.07
C VAL A 50 -5.38 0.98 14.18
N ALA A 51 -6.02 0.03 14.86
CA ALA A 51 -5.53 -1.33 14.97
C ALA A 51 -5.42 -2.01 13.59
N LEU A 52 -6.43 -1.84 12.74
CA LEU A 52 -6.43 -2.36 11.37
C LEU A 52 -5.33 -1.72 10.52
N GLN A 53 -5.12 -0.41 10.64
CA GLN A 53 -4.03 0.28 9.95
C GLN A 53 -2.65 -0.24 10.39
N LEU A 54 -2.46 -0.38 11.70
CA LEU A 54 -1.20 -0.91 12.25
C LEU A 54 -0.91 -2.31 11.71
N GLN A 55 -1.93 -3.17 11.71
CA GLN A 55 -1.80 -4.53 11.19
C GLN A 55 -1.50 -4.50 9.68
N GLY A 56 -2.28 -3.75 8.91
CA GLY A 56 -2.12 -3.66 7.46
C GLY A 56 -0.76 -3.11 7.04
N TRP A 57 -0.29 -2.05 7.66
CA TRP A 57 1.02 -1.48 7.37
C TRP A 57 2.17 -2.43 7.75
N SER A 58 2.03 -3.14 8.87
CA SER A 58 3.03 -4.10 9.32
C SER A 58 3.12 -5.30 8.37
N ASP A 59 1.99 -5.86 7.99
CA ASP A 59 1.92 -7.00 7.07
C ASP A 59 2.46 -6.64 5.68
N GLU A 60 2.07 -5.48 5.17
CA GLU A 60 2.53 -5.01 3.86
C GLU A 60 4.02 -4.73 3.83
N ALA A 61 4.56 -4.11 4.88
CA ALA A 61 5.98 -3.83 4.97
C ALA A 61 6.81 -5.13 5.04
N LEU A 62 6.35 -6.11 5.82
CA LEU A 62 7.02 -7.41 5.93
C LEU A 62 6.97 -8.18 4.60
N ALA A 63 5.81 -8.22 3.95
CA ALA A 63 5.65 -8.91 2.68
C ALA A 63 6.49 -8.26 1.57
N THR A 64 6.48 -6.95 1.48
CA THR A 64 7.28 -6.18 0.50
C THR A 64 8.77 -6.44 0.69
N ALA A 65 9.27 -6.37 1.91
CA ALA A 65 10.67 -6.63 2.22
C ALA A 65 11.06 -8.07 1.88
N GLN A 66 10.19 -9.03 2.16
CA GLN A 66 10.43 -10.44 1.84
C GLN A 66 10.55 -10.68 0.34
N ILE A 67 9.72 -10.04 -0.46
CA ILE A 67 9.80 -10.10 -1.94
C ILE A 67 11.16 -9.58 -2.43
N GLU A 68 11.66 -8.51 -1.80
CA GLU A 68 12.96 -7.91 -2.13
C GLU A 68 14.15 -8.69 -1.52
N GLY A 69 13.90 -9.80 -0.85
CA GLY A 69 14.93 -10.63 -0.22
C GLY A 69 15.45 -10.08 1.11
N GLU A 70 14.77 -9.11 1.69
CA GLU A 70 15.12 -8.56 3.00
C GLU A 70 14.25 -9.14 4.12
N ILE A 71 14.87 -9.46 5.24
CA ILE A 71 14.17 -9.94 6.43
C ILE A 71 14.09 -8.80 7.43
N LEU A 72 12.88 -8.31 7.67
CA LEU A 72 12.60 -7.31 8.69
C LEU A 72 12.08 -7.97 9.96
N GLN A 73 12.45 -7.39 11.10
CA GLN A 73 11.94 -7.83 12.39
C GLN A 73 10.51 -7.30 12.59
N LEU A 74 9.57 -8.19 12.86
CA LEU A 74 8.15 -7.83 13.08
C LEU A 74 8.00 -6.73 14.14
N ASN A 75 8.71 -6.86 15.26
CA ASN A 75 8.62 -5.87 16.34
C ASN A 75 9.13 -4.50 15.92
N SER A 76 10.19 -4.43 15.13
CA SER A 76 10.71 -3.16 14.59
C SER A 76 9.74 -2.50 13.62
N VAL A 77 9.12 -3.30 12.74
CA VAL A 77 8.12 -2.82 11.77
C VAL A 77 6.89 -2.29 12.50
N ARG A 78 6.37 -3.05 13.47
CA ARG A 78 5.21 -2.63 14.27
C ARG A 78 5.48 -1.36 15.06
N ALA A 79 6.65 -1.26 15.67
CA ALA A 79 7.05 -0.07 16.42
C ALA A 79 7.14 1.16 15.51
N SER A 80 7.71 1.02 14.33
CA SER A 80 7.80 2.09 13.35
C SER A 80 6.42 2.52 12.84
N ALA A 81 5.57 1.57 12.51
CA ALA A 81 4.18 1.83 12.10
C ALA A 81 3.38 2.51 13.23
N ALA A 82 3.54 2.04 14.47
CA ALA A 82 2.88 2.62 15.64
C ALA A 82 3.30 4.08 15.87
N ARG A 83 4.58 4.41 15.70
CA ARG A 83 5.06 5.80 15.78
C ARG A 83 4.38 6.70 14.75
N ARG A 84 4.21 6.20 13.51
CA ARG A 84 3.55 6.96 12.43
C ARG A 84 2.07 7.19 12.68
N LEU A 85 1.43 6.25 13.39
CA LEU A 85 0.03 6.36 13.79
C LEU A 85 -0.15 7.11 15.12
N GLY A 86 0.93 7.58 15.74
CA GLY A 86 0.89 8.33 16.99
C GLY A 86 0.62 7.48 18.22
N LEU A 87 0.86 6.16 18.16
CA LEU A 87 0.64 5.25 19.28
C LEU A 87 1.83 5.24 20.24
N ALA A 88 1.54 5.14 21.56
CA ALA A 88 2.57 5.22 22.61
C ALA A 88 3.60 4.08 22.54
N ASP A 89 3.21 2.89 22.15
CA ASP A 89 4.07 1.71 22.09
C ASP A 89 5.21 1.85 21.07
N GLY A 90 5.04 2.68 20.05
CA GLY A 90 6.07 2.95 19.05
C GLY A 90 7.29 3.71 19.59
N LYS A 91 7.17 4.36 20.74
CA LYS A 91 8.26 5.16 21.33
C LYS A 91 9.30 4.33 22.10
N LYS A 92 8.95 3.10 22.49
CA LYS A 92 9.77 2.26 23.37
C LYS A 92 10.87 1.49 22.63
N ASN A 93 10.77 1.31 21.33
CA ASN A 93 11.69 0.51 20.54
C ASN A 93 12.67 1.36 19.75
N LYS A 94 13.91 0.85 19.63
CA LYS A 94 14.94 1.46 18.81
C LYS A 94 14.48 1.54 17.35
N ARG A 95 14.76 2.66 16.69
CA ARG A 95 14.46 2.83 15.27
C ARG A 95 15.32 1.90 14.43
N ASP A 96 14.66 1.23 13.50
CA ASP A 96 15.27 0.41 12.46
C ASP A 96 15.18 1.16 11.12
N ALA A 97 16.34 1.52 10.57
CA ALA A 97 16.40 2.29 9.32
C ALA A 97 15.73 1.58 8.14
N ARG A 98 15.80 0.26 8.08
CA ARG A 98 15.16 -0.53 7.01
C ARG A 98 13.65 -0.50 7.11
N ALA A 99 13.13 -0.72 8.32
CA ALA A 99 11.68 -0.64 8.58
C ALA A 99 11.15 0.77 8.28
N GLU A 100 11.87 1.80 8.69
CA GLU A 100 11.50 3.20 8.39
C GLU A 100 11.48 3.47 6.89
N ALA A 101 12.49 3.01 6.15
CA ALA A 101 12.54 3.19 4.69
C ALA A 101 11.38 2.49 3.98
N THR A 102 11.07 1.25 4.36
CA THR A 102 9.95 0.49 3.79
C THR A 102 8.62 1.18 4.04
N LEU A 103 8.38 1.64 5.26
CA LEU A 103 7.14 2.35 5.61
C LEU A 103 7.05 3.73 4.94
N ASN A 104 8.17 4.43 4.73
CA ASN A 104 8.20 5.66 3.95
C ASN A 104 7.72 5.43 2.52
N LEU A 105 8.17 4.34 1.91
CA LEU A 105 7.75 3.95 0.56
C LEU A 105 6.25 3.68 0.50
N LEU A 106 5.72 2.87 1.41
CA LEU A 106 4.30 2.55 1.48
C LEU A 106 3.45 3.80 1.72
N GLN A 107 3.84 4.65 2.65
CA GLN A 107 3.12 5.89 2.95
C GLN A 107 3.14 6.86 1.76
N GLY A 108 4.25 6.95 1.04
CA GLY A 108 4.37 7.74 -0.17
C GLY A 108 3.45 7.27 -1.29
N ALA A 109 3.27 5.97 -1.43
CA ALA A 109 2.39 5.38 -2.44
C ALA A 109 0.90 5.62 -2.19
N LEU A 110 0.51 5.88 -0.93
CA LEU A 110 -0.88 6.14 -0.53
C LEU A 110 -1.32 7.60 -0.66
N LYS A 111 -0.41 8.49 -0.99
CA LYS A 111 -0.70 9.92 -1.17
C LYS A 111 -1.22 10.27 -2.55
#